data_d9ff7429ae8a3591e762c7a55a764f82
#
_entry.id   d9ff7429ae8a3591e762c7a55a764f82
#
_cell.length_a   1.000
_cell.length_b   1.000
_cell.length_c   1.000
_cell.angle_alpha   90.00
_cell.angle_beta   90.00
_cell.angle_gamma   90.00
#
_symmetry.space_group_name_H-M   'P 1'
#
loop_
_entity.id
_entity.type
_entity.pdbx_description
1 polymer ?
#
loop_
_entity_poly.entity_id
_entity_poly.type
_entity_poly.pdbx_seq_one_letter_code
_entity_poly.pdbx_strand_id
1 'polypeptide(L)'
;MKTTPFTEKHISLGAKMHEFAGYNMPIEYSGIIDEHLTVCQGVGVFDVSHMGEFWVKGPHALDFLQKVTSNNIAALTPGKVQYTCFPNENGGIVDDLLVYHYEPEKYLLVVNASNIEKDWNWCVSHNTEGAELENASEHMAQLAVQGPKAIQALQKLTSINLSDLPYYTFTHGEFAGEKDVIISNTGYTGAGGFELYFYPEAAMKLSLIHISEPTRPISIS
;
A
#
# COMPACT_ATOMS: atom_id res chain seq x y z
N MET A 1 -10.38 -17.91 7.49
CA MET A 1 -9.70 -17.12 6.43
C MET A 1 -10.20 -15.69 6.56
N LYS A 2 -9.29 -14.71 6.64
CA LYS A 2 -9.65 -13.29 6.65
C LYS A 2 -10.15 -12.86 5.26
N THR A 3 -10.83 -11.74 5.19
CA THR A 3 -11.33 -11.14 3.93
C THR A 3 -10.85 -9.69 3.84
N THR A 4 -10.72 -9.18 2.62
CA THR A 4 -10.52 -7.76 2.36
C THR A 4 -11.86 -7.07 2.13
N PRO A 5 -11.94 -5.75 2.13
CA PRO A 5 -13.16 -5.03 1.76
C PRO A 5 -13.66 -5.32 0.34
N PHE A 6 -12.79 -5.87 -0.52
CA PHE A 6 -13.10 -6.18 -1.92
C PHE A 6 -13.40 -7.66 -2.20
N THR A 7 -13.32 -8.55 -1.22
CA THR A 7 -13.48 -10.00 -1.42
C THR A 7 -14.77 -10.35 -2.16
N GLU A 8 -15.91 -9.80 -1.76
CA GLU A 8 -17.19 -10.04 -2.44
C GLU A 8 -17.20 -9.50 -3.87
N LYS A 9 -16.49 -8.40 -4.12
CA LYS A 9 -16.34 -7.84 -5.46
C LYS A 9 -15.52 -8.78 -6.35
N HIS A 10 -14.42 -9.33 -5.84
CA HIS A 10 -13.61 -10.31 -6.58
C HIS A 10 -14.42 -11.54 -6.96
N ILE A 11 -15.19 -12.09 -6.01
CA ILE A 11 -16.07 -13.24 -6.26
C ILE A 11 -17.12 -12.89 -7.33
N SER A 12 -17.76 -11.72 -7.23
CA SER A 12 -18.78 -11.29 -8.20
C SER A 12 -18.24 -11.08 -9.61
N LEU A 13 -16.95 -10.76 -9.74
CA LEU A 13 -16.23 -10.62 -11.02
C LEU A 13 -15.71 -11.96 -11.56
N GLY A 14 -15.95 -13.08 -10.88
CA GLY A 14 -15.53 -14.40 -11.30
C GLY A 14 -14.06 -14.73 -11.04
N ALA A 15 -13.43 -14.05 -10.08
CA ALA A 15 -12.05 -14.34 -9.70
C ALA A 15 -11.90 -15.77 -9.19
N LYS A 16 -10.78 -16.41 -9.50
CA LYS A 16 -10.34 -17.62 -8.82
C LYS A 16 -9.74 -17.22 -7.48
N MET A 17 -10.44 -17.54 -6.41
CA MET A 17 -10.05 -17.21 -5.05
C MET A 17 -9.13 -18.29 -4.47
N HIS A 18 -8.11 -17.86 -3.71
CA HIS A 18 -7.18 -18.75 -3.04
C HIS A 18 -6.73 -18.14 -1.69
N GLU A 19 -6.27 -19.01 -0.80
CA GLU A 19 -5.67 -18.55 0.45
C GLU A 19 -4.28 -17.96 0.17
N PHE A 20 -4.06 -16.72 0.63
CA PHE A 20 -2.78 -16.04 0.59
C PHE A 20 -2.58 -15.24 1.89
N ALA A 21 -1.50 -15.53 2.62
CA ALA A 21 -1.17 -14.85 3.89
C ALA A 21 -2.34 -14.83 4.90
N GLY A 22 -3.17 -15.89 4.93
CA GLY A 22 -4.33 -16.00 5.81
C GLY A 22 -5.61 -15.34 5.27
N TYR A 23 -5.57 -14.68 4.11
CA TYR A 23 -6.69 -14.01 3.47
C TYR A 23 -7.23 -14.82 2.28
N ASN A 24 -8.53 -14.64 1.98
CA ASN A 24 -9.15 -15.14 0.76
C ASN A 24 -8.92 -14.11 -0.37
N MET A 25 -7.93 -14.37 -1.23
CA MET A 25 -7.46 -13.42 -2.23
C MET A 25 -7.70 -13.92 -3.66
N PRO A 26 -7.95 -13.03 -4.63
CA PRO A 26 -8.00 -13.39 -6.04
C PRO A 26 -6.60 -13.69 -6.57
N ILE A 27 -6.42 -14.81 -7.25
CA ILE A 27 -5.14 -15.17 -7.90
C ILE A 27 -5.15 -14.93 -9.41
N GLU A 28 -6.31 -15.02 -10.04
CA GLU A 28 -6.50 -14.68 -11.45
C GLU A 28 -8.00 -14.53 -11.79
N TYR A 29 -8.28 -13.88 -12.91
CA TYR A 29 -9.61 -13.74 -13.49
C TYR A 29 -9.70 -14.41 -14.87
N SER A 30 -8.99 -13.86 -15.84
CA SER A 30 -8.98 -14.31 -17.24
C SER A 30 -7.77 -15.16 -17.60
N GLY A 31 -6.74 -15.14 -16.77
CA GLY A 31 -5.51 -15.89 -16.95
C GLY A 31 -4.25 -15.03 -16.74
N ILE A 32 -3.26 -15.59 -16.08
CA ILE A 32 -2.04 -14.91 -15.61
C ILE A 32 -1.31 -14.16 -16.72
N ILE A 33 -1.16 -14.75 -17.91
CA ILE A 33 -0.42 -14.14 -19.03
C ILE A 33 -1.15 -12.90 -19.55
N ASP A 34 -2.46 -12.99 -19.80
CA ASP A 34 -3.26 -11.90 -20.33
C ASP A 34 -3.32 -10.73 -19.33
N GLU A 35 -3.44 -11.06 -18.07
CA GLU A 35 -3.44 -10.09 -16.96
C GLU A 35 -2.07 -9.39 -16.83
N HIS A 36 -0.98 -10.14 -16.87
CA HIS A 36 0.37 -9.57 -16.89
C HIS A 36 0.57 -8.60 -18.08
N LEU A 37 0.19 -9.02 -19.28
CA LEU A 37 0.28 -8.15 -20.47
C LEU A 37 -0.61 -6.91 -20.36
N THR A 38 -1.77 -7.02 -19.72
CA THR A 38 -2.66 -5.89 -19.45
C THR A 38 -1.99 -4.85 -18.56
N VAL A 39 -1.30 -5.27 -17.50
CA VAL A 39 -0.52 -4.37 -16.64
C VAL A 39 0.62 -3.72 -17.42
N CYS A 40 1.39 -4.50 -18.18
CA CYS A 40 2.54 -3.99 -18.91
C CYS A 40 2.18 -2.98 -20.02
N GLN A 41 1.01 -3.14 -20.66
CA GLN A 41 0.61 -2.33 -21.83
C GLN A 41 -0.53 -1.35 -21.55
N GLY A 42 -1.16 -1.47 -20.40
CA GLY A 42 -2.35 -0.73 -20.01
C GLY A 42 -2.33 -0.29 -18.56
N VAL A 43 -3.28 -0.82 -17.81
CA VAL A 43 -3.42 -0.59 -16.36
C VAL A 43 -4.08 -1.82 -15.72
N GLY A 44 -3.55 -2.24 -14.58
CA GLY A 44 -4.15 -3.23 -13.70
C GLY A 44 -4.42 -2.65 -12.31
N VAL A 45 -5.40 -3.21 -11.61
CA VAL A 45 -5.72 -2.86 -10.22
C VAL A 45 -5.53 -4.11 -9.37
N PHE A 46 -4.76 -3.98 -8.31
CA PHE A 46 -4.48 -5.06 -7.37
C PHE A 46 -5.06 -4.70 -6.01
N ASP A 47 -5.82 -5.60 -5.43
CA ASP A 47 -6.19 -5.52 -4.02
C ASP A 47 -4.99 -5.99 -3.19
N VAL A 48 -4.39 -5.05 -2.49
CA VAL A 48 -3.27 -5.30 -1.58
C VAL A 48 -3.63 -4.94 -0.13
N SER A 49 -4.94 -4.91 0.18
CA SER A 49 -5.48 -4.61 1.52
C SER A 49 -5.14 -5.65 2.58
N HIS A 50 -4.41 -6.70 2.22
CA HIS A 50 -3.87 -7.69 3.14
C HIS A 50 -2.52 -7.29 3.74
N MET A 51 -1.90 -6.22 3.25
CA MET A 51 -0.66 -5.65 3.81
C MET A 51 -0.89 -5.13 5.23
N GLY A 52 0.20 -4.87 5.94
CA GLY A 52 0.14 -4.29 7.28
C GLY A 52 0.57 -2.83 7.29
N GLU A 53 -0.14 -2.03 8.07
CA GLU A 53 0.14 -0.60 8.23
C GLU A 53 0.28 -0.24 9.71
N PHE A 54 1.44 0.37 10.05
CA PHE A 54 1.69 0.81 11.42
C PHE A 54 1.98 2.31 11.44
N TRP A 55 1.25 3.05 12.25
CA TRP A 55 1.60 4.42 12.56
C TRP A 55 2.67 4.49 13.64
N VAL A 56 3.67 5.34 13.42
CA VAL A 56 4.71 5.69 14.39
C VAL A 56 4.65 7.20 14.57
N LYS A 57 4.37 7.67 15.78
CA LYS A 57 4.05 9.06 16.06
C LYS A 57 4.83 9.58 17.27
N GLY A 58 4.84 10.92 17.39
CA GLY A 58 5.37 11.64 18.53
C GLY A 58 6.86 11.98 18.42
N PRO A 59 7.39 12.73 19.40
CA PRO A 59 8.73 13.32 19.33
C PRO A 59 9.86 12.27 19.26
N HIS A 60 9.59 11.04 19.64
CA HIS A 60 10.54 9.93 19.61
C HIS A 60 10.39 9.01 18.38
N ALA A 61 9.49 9.33 17.45
CA ALA A 61 9.24 8.52 16.26
C ALA A 61 10.48 8.38 15.38
N LEU A 62 11.21 9.48 15.15
CA LEU A 62 12.44 9.46 14.35
C LEU A 62 13.52 8.61 15.00
N ASP A 63 13.78 8.80 16.30
CA ASP A 63 14.83 8.08 17.02
C ASP A 63 14.55 6.57 17.03
N PHE A 64 13.30 6.18 17.27
CA PHE A 64 12.87 4.79 17.17
C PHE A 64 13.11 4.21 15.78
N LEU A 65 12.62 4.87 14.72
CA LEU A 65 12.78 4.38 13.35
C LEU A 65 14.24 4.31 12.92
N GLN A 66 15.05 5.31 13.31
CA GLN A 66 16.49 5.32 13.03
C GLN A 66 17.24 4.16 13.69
N LYS A 67 16.72 3.66 14.81
CA LYS A 67 17.27 2.51 15.52
C LYS A 67 16.90 1.17 14.91
N VAL A 68 15.63 1.03 14.48
CA VAL A 68 15.10 -0.28 14.06
C VAL A 68 15.20 -0.53 12.55
N THR A 69 15.59 0.46 11.75
CA THR A 69 15.72 0.33 10.29
C THR A 69 17.16 0.47 9.82
N SER A 70 17.46 -0.09 8.65
CA SER A 70 18.81 -0.09 8.08
C SER A 70 19.19 1.22 7.37
N ASN A 71 18.20 2.03 6.98
CA ASN A 71 18.43 3.27 6.23
C ASN A 71 18.38 4.52 7.13
N ASN A 72 18.93 5.62 6.62
CA ASN A 72 18.90 6.92 7.32
C ASN A 72 17.51 7.56 7.20
N ILE A 73 16.65 7.36 8.19
CA ILE A 73 15.30 7.96 8.25
C ILE A 73 15.38 9.48 8.43
N ALA A 74 16.42 10.00 9.08
CA ALA A 74 16.59 11.44 9.25
C ALA A 74 16.77 12.21 7.92
N ALA A 75 17.18 11.52 6.85
CA ALA A 75 17.24 12.08 5.50
C ALA A 75 15.91 12.08 4.76
N LEU A 76 14.89 11.36 5.28
CA LEU A 76 13.57 11.26 4.67
C LEU A 76 12.74 12.50 5.04
N THR A 77 12.34 13.28 4.04
CA THR A 77 11.51 14.48 4.25
C THR A 77 10.03 14.18 4.11
N PRO A 78 9.11 14.98 4.73
CA PRO A 78 7.67 14.80 4.55
C PRO A 78 7.25 14.70 3.08
N GLY A 79 6.32 13.81 2.78
CA GLY A 79 5.85 13.50 1.43
C GLY A 79 6.72 12.50 0.67
N LYS A 80 7.77 11.95 1.29
CA LYS A 80 8.64 10.93 0.66
C LYS A 80 8.48 9.57 1.29
N VAL A 81 8.82 8.56 0.50
CA VAL A 81 8.81 7.15 0.87
C VAL A 81 10.24 6.60 0.81
N GLN A 82 10.59 5.70 1.71
CA GLN A 82 11.88 5.01 1.72
C GLN A 82 11.65 3.51 1.87
N TYR A 83 12.25 2.72 0.97
CA TYR A 83 12.36 1.28 1.14
C TYR A 83 13.53 0.96 2.09
N THR A 84 13.29 0.12 3.07
CA THR A 84 14.26 -0.25 4.09
C THR A 84 14.00 -1.65 4.62
N CYS A 85 14.77 -2.11 5.59
CA CYS A 85 14.52 -3.37 6.28
C CYS A 85 14.75 -3.21 7.80
N PHE A 86 14.19 -4.13 8.57
CA PHE A 86 14.49 -4.34 9.97
C PHE A 86 15.66 -5.32 10.09
N PRO A 87 16.88 -4.87 10.44
CA PRO A 87 18.00 -5.75 10.70
C PRO A 87 17.91 -6.35 12.11
N ASN A 88 18.41 -7.56 12.29
CA ASN A 88 18.56 -8.14 13.61
C ASN A 88 20.03 -8.15 14.07
N GLU A 89 20.24 -8.45 15.36
CA GLU A 89 21.56 -8.43 15.99
C GLU A 89 22.57 -9.45 15.40
N ASN A 90 22.07 -10.45 14.69
CA ASN A 90 22.89 -11.48 14.06
C ASN A 90 23.26 -11.15 12.60
N GLY A 91 22.98 -9.95 12.13
CA GLY A 91 23.20 -9.51 10.75
C GLY A 91 22.18 -10.05 9.73
N GLY A 92 21.09 -10.67 10.19
CA GLY A 92 19.96 -11.08 9.36
C GLY A 92 18.92 -9.97 9.24
N ILE A 93 17.94 -10.20 8.38
CA ILE A 93 16.80 -9.31 8.15
C ILE A 93 15.55 -9.95 8.77
N VAL A 94 14.82 -9.19 9.58
CA VAL A 94 13.51 -9.58 10.12
C VAL A 94 12.48 -9.50 9.02
N ASP A 95 12.38 -8.34 8.38
CA ASP A 95 11.54 -8.09 7.20
C ASP A 95 12.00 -6.83 6.46
N ASP A 96 11.50 -6.64 5.24
CA ASP A 96 11.61 -5.40 4.47
C ASP A 96 10.29 -4.63 4.51
N LEU A 97 10.36 -3.31 4.37
CA LEU A 97 9.20 -2.44 4.52
C LEU A 97 9.37 -1.12 3.77
N LEU A 98 8.26 -0.41 3.62
CA LEU A 98 8.25 0.99 3.23
C LEU A 98 8.02 1.88 4.46
N VAL A 99 8.76 2.99 4.54
CA VAL A 99 8.57 4.05 5.52
C VAL A 99 8.12 5.31 4.79
N TYR A 100 6.94 5.80 5.14
CA TYR A 100 6.36 7.05 4.66
C TYR A 100 6.58 8.13 5.70
N HIS A 101 7.22 9.23 5.35
CA HIS A 101 7.26 10.40 6.24
C HIS A 101 6.02 11.25 5.99
N TYR A 102 4.97 11.02 6.78
CA TYR A 102 3.64 11.59 6.55
C TYR A 102 3.59 13.08 6.91
N GLU A 103 4.00 13.41 8.13
CA GLU A 103 4.09 14.76 8.70
C GLU A 103 5.26 14.81 9.68
N PRO A 104 5.68 15.97 10.16
CA PRO A 104 6.64 16.03 11.26
C PRO A 104 6.22 15.09 12.41
N GLU A 105 7.14 14.28 12.89
CA GLU A 105 6.92 13.33 13.99
C GLU A 105 5.82 12.27 13.70
N LYS A 106 5.47 12.03 12.43
CA LYS A 106 4.45 11.05 12.04
C LYS A 106 4.87 10.26 10.81
N TYR A 107 4.96 8.96 10.96
CA TYR A 107 5.38 8.04 9.92
C TYR A 107 4.37 6.91 9.78
N LEU A 108 4.23 6.40 8.55
CA LEU A 108 3.49 5.17 8.26
C LEU A 108 4.47 4.12 7.79
N LEU A 109 4.46 2.96 8.42
CA LEU A 109 5.16 1.76 7.97
C LEU A 109 4.19 0.89 7.19
N VAL A 110 4.63 0.38 6.04
CA VAL A 110 3.88 -0.62 5.26
C VAL A 110 4.70 -1.89 5.22
N VAL A 111 4.15 -2.97 5.78
CA VAL A 111 4.85 -4.23 6.03
C VAL A 111 4.17 -5.39 5.30
N ASN A 112 4.91 -6.48 5.11
CA ASN A 112 4.44 -7.66 4.40
C ASN A 112 3.34 -8.40 5.16
N ALA A 113 2.28 -8.80 4.46
CA ALA A 113 1.09 -9.44 5.01
C ALA A 113 1.39 -10.65 5.91
N SER A 114 2.27 -11.53 5.48
CA SER A 114 2.64 -12.75 6.24
C SER A 114 3.40 -12.47 7.52
N ASN A 115 3.92 -11.27 7.68
CA ASN A 115 4.82 -10.88 8.76
C ASN A 115 4.24 -9.81 9.70
N ILE A 116 2.99 -9.37 9.52
CA ILE A 116 2.35 -8.29 10.31
C ILE A 116 2.56 -8.48 11.81
N GLU A 117 2.24 -9.67 12.34
CA GLU A 117 2.38 -9.94 13.77
C GLU A 117 3.86 -9.96 14.21
N LYS A 118 4.73 -10.55 13.42
CA LYS A 118 6.17 -10.59 13.68
C LYS A 118 6.77 -9.18 13.72
N ASP A 119 6.44 -8.36 12.73
CA ASP A 119 6.97 -7.01 12.59
C ASP A 119 6.38 -6.05 13.64
N TRP A 120 5.11 -6.23 13.97
CA TRP A 120 4.50 -5.51 15.08
C TRP A 120 5.19 -5.81 16.42
N ASN A 121 5.41 -7.09 16.72
CA ASN A 121 6.11 -7.52 17.92
C ASN A 121 7.56 -7.03 17.96
N TRP A 122 8.22 -7.01 16.78
CA TRP A 122 9.55 -6.42 16.63
C TRP A 122 9.55 -4.94 17.00
N CYS A 123 8.63 -4.16 16.44
CA CYS A 123 8.50 -2.74 16.75
C CYS A 123 8.23 -2.50 18.23
N VAL A 124 7.27 -3.21 18.83
CA VAL A 124 6.91 -3.06 20.24
C VAL A 124 8.09 -3.40 21.16
N SER A 125 8.79 -4.51 20.89
CA SER A 125 9.90 -4.96 21.74
C SER A 125 11.14 -4.07 21.66
N HIS A 126 11.32 -3.33 20.58
CA HIS A 126 12.47 -2.44 20.37
C HIS A 126 12.16 -0.95 20.62
N ASN A 127 10.91 -0.62 20.97
CA ASN A 127 10.50 0.76 21.23
C ASN A 127 10.91 1.23 22.63
N THR A 128 12.18 1.36 22.86
CA THR A 128 12.74 1.88 24.13
C THR A 128 12.78 3.40 24.18
N GLU A 129 12.65 4.05 23.05
CA GLU A 129 12.62 5.51 22.88
C GLU A 129 11.27 6.10 23.28
N GLY A 130 10.20 5.29 23.28
CA GLY A 130 8.86 5.71 23.69
C GLY A 130 8.08 6.40 22.57
N ALA A 131 8.27 6.00 21.33
CA ALA A 131 7.40 6.42 20.22
C ALA A 131 5.98 5.88 20.41
N GLU A 132 4.98 6.61 19.93
CA GLU A 132 3.59 6.16 19.92
C GLU A 132 3.38 5.21 18.73
N LEU A 133 3.08 3.93 19.00
CA LEU A 133 2.85 2.92 17.99
C LEU A 133 1.36 2.58 17.90
N GLU A 134 0.83 2.51 16.68
CA GLU A 134 -0.55 2.09 16.41
C GLU A 134 -0.57 1.10 15.24
N ASN A 135 -1.11 -0.09 15.45
CA ASN A 135 -1.36 -1.04 14.37
C ASN A 135 -2.70 -0.70 13.70
N ALA A 136 -2.64 -0.12 12.52
CA ALA A 136 -3.80 0.30 11.73
C ALA A 136 -4.20 -0.72 10.65
N SER A 137 -3.55 -1.88 10.57
CA SER A 137 -3.73 -2.84 9.48
C SER A 137 -5.18 -3.31 9.27
N GLU A 138 -5.99 -3.39 10.33
CA GLU A 138 -7.41 -3.76 10.21
C GLU A 138 -8.32 -2.56 9.87
N HIS A 139 -7.76 -1.35 9.88
CA HIS A 139 -8.47 -0.08 9.67
C HIS A 139 -8.02 0.63 8.39
N MET A 140 -7.15 0.02 7.60
CA MET A 140 -6.71 0.54 6.31
C MET A 140 -6.98 -0.49 5.22
N ALA A 141 -7.26 0.01 4.03
CA ALA A 141 -7.34 -0.78 2.81
C ALA A 141 -6.40 -0.17 1.78
N GLN A 142 -5.86 -1.00 0.91
CA GLN A 142 -4.87 -0.59 -0.07
C GLN A 142 -5.19 -1.15 -1.45
N LEU A 143 -5.15 -0.29 -2.47
CA LEU A 143 -5.18 -0.69 -3.88
C LEU A 143 -3.89 -0.25 -4.57
N ALA A 144 -3.30 -1.15 -5.35
CA ALA A 144 -2.22 -0.80 -6.27
C ALA A 144 -2.78 -0.70 -7.70
N VAL A 145 -2.67 0.47 -8.31
CA VAL A 145 -3.10 0.75 -9.68
C VAL A 145 -1.86 0.95 -10.53
N GLN A 146 -1.51 -0.06 -11.31
CA GLN A 146 -0.19 -0.17 -11.93
C GLN A 146 -0.29 -0.30 -13.46
N GLY A 147 0.67 0.29 -14.15
CA GLY A 147 0.79 0.24 -15.60
C GLY A 147 0.94 1.62 -16.24
N PRO A 148 1.36 1.70 -17.51
CA PRO A 148 1.65 2.97 -18.18
C PRO A 148 0.44 3.89 -18.35
N LYS A 149 -0.79 3.36 -18.22
CA LYS A 149 -2.03 4.13 -18.27
C LYS A 149 -2.61 4.47 -16.87
N ALA A 150 -1.90 4.18 -15.79
CA ALA A 150 -2.39 4.42 -14.43
C ALA A 150 -2.76 5.89 -14.19
N ILE A 151 -1.88 6.84 -14.58
CA ILE A 151 -2.19 8.28 -14.47
C ILE A 151 -3.48 8.62 -15.23
N GLN A 152 -3.63 8.16 -16.47
CA GLN A 152 -4.81 8.44 -17.28
C GLN A 152 -6.10 7.91 -16.63
N ALA A 153 -6.04 6.75 -16.00
CA ALA A 153 -7.17 6.16 -15.30
C ALA A 153 -7.52 6.93 -14.03
N LEU A 154 -6.52 7.25 -13.21
CA LEU A 154 -6.70 7.84 -11.88
C LEU A 154 -6.93 9.35 -11.89
N GLN A 155 -6.37 10.10 -12.83
CA GLN A 155 -6.43 11.56 -12.87
C GLN A 155 -7.85 12.13 -12.88
N LYS A 156 -8.81 11.37 -13.36
CA LYS A 156 -10.23 11.76 -13.40
C LYS A 156 -10.90 11.75 -12.01
N LEU A 157 -10.26 11.10 -11.04
CA LEU A 157 -10.82 10.84 -9.70
C LEU A 157 -10.27 11.80 -8.62
N THR A 158 -9.32 12.66 -8.99
CA THR A 158 -8.72 13.63 -8.08
C THR A 158 -8.34 14.92 -8.80
N SER A 159 -8.36 16.03 -8.06
CA SER A 159 -7.83 17.32 -8.52
C SER A 159 -6.31 17.44 -8.37
N ILE A 160 -5.69 16.52 -7.66
CA ILE A 160 -4.23 16.47 -7.50
C ILE A 160 -3.62 16.08 -8.83
N ASN A 161 -2.61 16.84 -9.32
CA ASN A 161 -1.91 16.49 -10.54
C ASN A 161 -0.95 15.31 -10.28
N LEU A 162 -1.37 14.11 -10.70
CA LEU A 162 -0.62 12.88 -10.46
C LEU A 162 0.72 12.85 -11.22
N SER A 163 0.84 13.60 -12.31
CA SER A 163 2.09 13.70 -13.07
C SER A 163 3.18 14.47 -12.33
N ASP A 164 2.82 15.27 -11.33
CA ASP A 164 3.76 16.07 -10.53
C ASP A 164 4.30 15.29 -9.32
N LEU A 165 3.82 14.06 -9.09
CA LEU A 165 4.31 13.19 -8.02
C LEU A 165 5.50 12.34 -8.50
N PRO A 166 6.73 12.64 -8.09
CA PRO A 166 7.89 11.82 -8.42
C PRO A 166 7.80 10.40 -7.83
N TYR A 167 8.53 9.47 -8.41
CA TYR A 167 8.63 8.11 -7.88
C TYR A 167 9.16 8.11 -6.44
N TYR A 168 8.59 7.29 -5.57
CA TYR A 168 8.84 7.26 -4.12
C TYR A 168 8.46 8.55 -3.39
N THR A 169 7.41 9.23 -3.87
CA THR A 169 6.73 10.30 -3.15
C THR A 169 5.24 10.02 -3.04
N PHE A 170 4.60 10.67 -2.10
CA PHE A 170 3.16 10.58 -1.89
C PHE A 170 2.58 11.92 -1.49
N THR A 171 1.28 12.01 -1.60
CA THR A 171 0.45 13.07 -1.05
C THR A 171 -0.81 12.47 -0.46
N HIS A 172 -1.62 13.27 0.21
CA HIS A 172 -2.94 12.87 0.67
C HIS A 172 -3.97 13.93 0.32
N GLY A 173 -5.19 13.52 0.08
CA GLY A 173 -6.26 14.45 -0.28
C GLY A 173 -7.51 13.74 -0.74
N GLU A 174 -8.37 14.49 -1.44
CA GLU A 174 -9.60 13.95 -1.98
C GLU A 174 -9.35 13.08 -3.21
N PHE A 175 -9.93 11.88 -3.19
CA PHE A 175 -9.86 10.92 -4.29
C PHE A 175 -11.20 10.18 -4.41
N ALA A 176 -11.81 10.18 -5.59
CA ALA A 176 -13.13 9.59 -5.87
C ALA A 176 -14.25 10.07 -4.90
N GLY A 177 -14.15 11.32 -4.41
CA GLY A 177 -15.07 11.90 -3.44
C GLY A 177 -14.84 11.49 -1.99
N GLU A 178 -13.79 10.71 -1.71
CA GLU A 178 -13.33 10.37 -0.35
C GLU A 178 -12.18 11.28 0.06
N LYS A 179 -12.19 11.70 1.32
CA LYS A 179 -11.14 12.55 1.90
C LYS A 179 -10.02 11.71 2.49
N ASP A 180 -8.86 12.34 2.64
CA ASP A 180 -7.70 11.78 3.34
C ASP A 180 -7.16 10.46 2.74
N VAL A 181 -7.38 10.24 1.44
CA VAL A 181 -6.76 9.14 0.72
C VAL A 181 -5.29 9.45 0.50
N ILE A 182 -4.41 8.53 0.91
CA ILE A 182 -2.98 8.60 0.58
C ILE A 182 -2.81 8.12 -0.87
N ILE A 183 -2.15 8.94 -1.68
CA ILE A 183 -1.87 8.68 -3.09
C ILE A 183 -0.36 8.63 -3.24
N SER A 184 0.19 7.45 -3.43
CA SER A 184 1.62 7.20 -3.46
C SER A 184 2.09 6.77 -4.85
N ASN A 185 3.11 7.43 -5.38
CA ASN A 185 3.79 6.98 -6.59
C ASN A 185 4.80 5.89 -6.23
N THR A 186 4.29 4.74 -5.84
CA THR A 186 5.00 3.52 -5.50
C THR A 186 4.36 2.33 -6.20
N GLY A 187 4.99 1.17 -6.10
CA GLY A 187 4.49 -0.08 -6.66
C GLY A 187 5.62 -1.07 -6.91
N TYR A 188 5.24 -2.29 -7.21
CA TYR A 188 6.14 -3.44 -7.31
C TYR A 188 6.19 -4.09 -8.71
N THR A 189 5.47 -3.52 -9.69
CA THR A 189 5.30 -4.11 -11.03
C THR A 189 6.39 -3.71 -12.03
N GLY A 190 7.15 -2.66 -11.73
CA GLY A 190 8.08 -2.06 -12.71
C GLY A 190 7.41 -1.34 -13.88
N ALA A 191 6.07 -1.34 -13.94
CA ALA A 191 5.30 -0.71 -15.02
C ALA A 191 4.87 0.73 -14.70
N GLY A 192 5.23 1.24 -13.51
CA GLY A 192 4.76 2.51 -12.96
C GLY A 192 3.33 2.41 -12.43
N GLY A 193 2.89 3.45 -11.77
CA GLY A 193 1.54 3.50 -11.19
C GLY A 193 1.52 4.07 -9.79
N PHE A 194 0.42 3.82 -9.08
CA PHE A 194 0.17 4.38 -7.76
C PHE A 194 -0.37 3.31 -6.81
N GLU A 195 -0.11 3.52 -5.53
CA GLU A 195 -0.76 2.83 -4.43
C GLU A 195 -1.65 3.82 -3.68
N LEU A 196 -2.87 3.39 -3.37
CA LEU A 196 -3.90 4.18 -2.72
C LEU A 196 -4.21 3.55 -1.36
N TYR A 197 -4.11 4.33 -0.28
CA TYR A 197 -4.45 3.88 1.07
C TYR A 197 -5.64 4.69 1.57
N PHE A 198 -6.61 4.02 2.14
CA PHE A 198 -7.87 4.63 2.56
C PHE A 198 -8.56 3.80 3.64
N TYR A 199 -9.57 4.35 4.27
CA TYR A 199 -10.39 3.63 5.24
C TYR A 199 -11.31 2.62 4.53
N PRO A 200 -11.55 1.42 5.08
CA PRO A 200 -12.34 0.36 4.44
C PRO A 200 -13.74 0.79 4.00
N GLU A 201 -14.35 1.76 4.69
CA GLU A 201 -15.67 2.32 4.35
C GLU A 201 -15.69 2.99 2.97
N ALA A 202 -14.56 3.50 2.52
CA ALA A 202 -14.41 4.10 1.19
C ALA A 202 -14.28 3.05 0.07
N ALA A 203 -14.04 1.78 0.41
CA ALA A 203 -13.73 0.73 -0.56
C ALA A 203 -14.78 0.58 -1.67
N MET A 204 -16.07 0.69 -1.36
CA MET A 204 -17.14 0.57 -2.36
C MET A 204 -17.11 1.71 -3.38
N LYS A 205 -16.78 2.94 -2.99
CA LYS A 205 -16.63 4.07 -3.92
C LYS A 205 -15.35 3.95 -4.73
N LEU A 206 -14.25 3.58 -4.08
CA LEU A 206 -12.97 3.36 -4.74
C LEU A 206 -13.00 2.13 -5.67
N SER A 207 -13.89 1.16 -5.43
CA SER A 207 -14.14 0.07 -6.37
C SER A 207 -14.65 0.54 -7.73
N LEU A 208 -15.14 1.78 -7.84
CA LEU A 208 -15.54 2.41 -9.11
C LEU A 208 -14.35 2.67 -10.04
N ILE A 209 -13.12 2.62 -9.55
CA ILE A 209 -11.92 2.60 -10.41
C ILE A 209 -12.01 1.45 -11.43
N HIS A 210 -12.65 0.35 -11.07
CA HIS A 210 -12.91 -0.80 -11.94
C HIS A 210 -13.97 -0.55 -13.02
N ILE A 211 -14.75 0.54 -12.93
CA ILE A 211 -15.92 0.80 -13.79
C ILE A 211 -15.64 1.87 -14.85
N SER A 212 -14.59 2.68 -14.68
CA SER A 212 -14.37 3.86 -15.53
C SER A 212 -13.79 3.58 -16.92
N GLU A 213 -13.53 2.31 -17.27
CA GLU A 213 -13.14 1.92 -18.61
C GLU A 213 -14.01 0.73 -19.08
N PRO A 214 -14.95 0.91 -20.04
CA PRO A 214 -15.84 -0.15 -20.49
C PRO A 214 -15.20 -1.18 -21.44
N THR A 215 -13.89 -1.21 -21.56
CA THR A 215 -13.20 -2.08 -22.50
C THR A 215 -12.06 -2.86 -21.86
N ARG A 216 -12.38 -4.05 -21.35
CA ARG A 216 -11.58 -5.19 -20.93
C ARG A 216 -11.41 -5.38 -19.42
N PRO A 217 -11.34 -6.65 -19.00
CA PRO A 217 -11.17 -7.00 -17.60
C PRO A 217 -9.86 -6.37 -17.09
N ILE A 218 -9.99 -5.65 -16.01
CA ILE A 218 -8.88 -5.18 -15.21
C ILE A 218 -8.32 -6.41 -14.54
N SER A 219 -7.06 -6.73 -14.81
CA SER A 219 -6.35 -7.77 -14.13
C SER A 219 -6.13 -7.37 -12.69
N ILE A 220 -6.50 -8.24 -11.78
CA ILE A 220 -6.24 -8.09 -10.35
C ILE A 220 -5.55 -9.37 -9.92
N SER A 221 -4.32 -9.30 -9.51
CA SER A 221 -3.59 -10.43 -8.92
C SER A 221 -3.12 -10.07 -7.53
#